data_86246c8f967b34b92ea313ef23b1ce87
#
_entry.id   86246c8f967b34b92ea313ef23b1ce87
#
_cell.length_a   1.000
_cell.length_b   1.000
_cell.length_c   1.000
_cell.angle_alpha   90.00
_cell.angle_beta   90.00
_cell.angle_gamma   90.00
#
_symmetry.space_group_name_H-M   'P 1'
#
loop_
_entity.id
_entity.type
_entity.pdbx_description
1 polymer ?
#
loop_
_entity_poly.entity_id
_entity_poly.type
_entity_poly.pdbx_seq_one_letter_code
_entity_poly.pdbx_strand_id
1 'polypeptide(L)'
;MNYKIIKNDANYNLDDLTKLLNTSYWAKDRKKETVKKTVEKSLCYFAYDTDKNKLIGFARAITDYTTNYYLCDIIVDEEYRGKGIGKKLVETLINDEDLVHVRGLLITKDAKKFYEKFGFYNKEDVMQKDKK
;
A
#
# COMPACT_ATOMS: atom_id res chain seq x y z
N MET A 1 12.82 -2.55 -18.18
CA MET A 1 12.37 -3.37 -17.04
C MET A 1 10.86 -3.52 -17.13
N ASN A 2 10.37 -4.76 -17.01
CA ASN A 2 8.96 -5.07 -17.06
C ASN A 2 8.44 -5.41 -15.67
N TYR A 3 7.26 -4.93 -15.33
CA TYR A 3 6.62 -5.29 -14.07
C TYR A 3 5.11 -5.46 -14.24
N LYS A 4 4.49 -6.13 -13.29
CA LYS A 4 3.03 -6.31 -13.25
C LYS A 4 2.51 -6.06 -11.84
N ILE A 5 1.23 -5.70 -11.74
CA ILE A 5 0.55 -5.50 -10.46
C ILE A 5 -0.58 -6.51 -10.35
N ILE A 6 -0.63 -7.25 -9.24
CA ILE A 6 -1.63 -8.29 -9.00
C ILE A 6 -2.45 -7.92 -7.77
N LYS A 7 -3.77 -7.91 -7.92
CA LYS A 7 -4.70 -7.66 -6.83
C LYS A 7 -4.87 -8.94 -5.99
N ASN A 8 -4.73 -8.81 -4.68
CA ASN A 8 -4.99 -9.90 -3.72
C ASN A 8 -4.33 -11.23 -4.12
N ASP A 9 -3.04 -11.15 -4.47
CA ASP A 9 -2.29 -12.32 -4.94
C ASP A 9 -2.26 -13.43 -3.87
N ALA A 10 -2.95 -14.54 -4.15
CA ALA A 10 -3.00 -15.68 -3.24
C ALA A 10 -1.64 -16.39 -3.10
N ASN A 11 -0.73 -16.16 -4.03
CA ASN A 11 0.57 -16.82 -4.07
C ASN A 11 1.72 -15.92 -3.61
N TYR A 12 1.42 -14.80 -2.94
CA TYR A 12 2.48 -13.92 -2.45
C TYR A 12 3.39 -14.65 -1.45
N ASN A 13 4.66 -14.26 -1.43
CA ASN A 13 5.62 -14.80 -0.48
C ASN A 13 5.64 -13.92 0.78
N LEU A 14 5.23 -14.50 1.90
CA LEU A 14 5.13 -13.76 3.16
C LEU A 14 6.48 -13.24 3.66
N ASP A 15 7.55 -14.03 3.50
CA ASP A 15 8.89 -13.60 3.90
C ASP A 15 9.36 -12.40 3.08
N ASP A 16 9.15 -12.42 1.77
CA ASP A 16 9.53 -11.33 0.88
C ASP A 16 8.74 -10.06 1.21
N LEU A 17 7.44 -10.17 1.45
CA LEU A 17 6.62 -9.02 1.82
C LEU A 17 7.05 -8.45 3.16
N THR A 18 7.32 -9.29 4.14
CA THR A 18 7.77 -8.84 5.46
C THR A 18 9.10 -8.08 5.35
N LYS A 19 10.06 -8.61 4.58
CA LYS A 19 11.33 -7.93 4.34
C LYS A 19 11.13 -6.58 3.67
N LEU A 20 10.26 -6.51 2.66
CA LEU A 20 9.97 -5.25 1.97
C LEU A 20 9.38 -4.22 2.93
N LEU A 21 8.37 -4.60 3.70
CA LEU A 21 7.75 -3.71 4.69
C LEU A 21 8.72 -3.26 5.78
N ASN A 22 9.62 -4.14 6.21
CA ASN A 22 10.63 -3.81 7.23
C ASN A 22 11.66 -2.77 6.74
N THR A 23 11.69 -2.45 5.46
CA THR A 23 12.55 -1.34 4.97
C THR A 23 11.94 0.03 5.22
N SER A 24 10.66 0.10 5.61
CA SER A 24 9.99 1.37 5.93
C SER A 24 10.15 1.74 7.39
N TYR A 25 10.07 3.06 7.69
CA TYR A 25 10.14 3.51 9.08
C TYR A 25 8.87 3.13 9.88
N TRP A 26 7.72 3.04 9.22
CA TRP A 26 6.45 2.75 9.91
C TRP A 26 6.22 1.26 10.17
N ALA A 27 6.91 0.37 9.46
CA ALA A 27 6.73 -1.06 9.59
C ALA A 27 8.03 -1.84 9.77
N LYS A 28 9.11 -1.16 10.20
CA LYS A 28 10.44 -1.77 10.34
C LYS A 28 10.49 -2.94 11.34
N ASP A 29 9.61 -2.92 12.34
CA ASP A 29 9.57 -3.95 13.39
C ASP A 29 8.34 -4.84 13.29
N ARG A 30 7.58 -4.72 12.20
CA ARG A 30 6.36 -5.52 12.03
C ARG A 30 6.72 -6.99 11.82
N LYS A 31 6.17 -7.83 12.67
CA LYS A 31 6.45 -9.27 12.64
C LYS A 31 5.70 -9.97 11.51
N LYS A 32 6.26 -11.07 11.04
CA LYS A 32 5.69 -11.91 9.99
C LYS A 32 4.23 -12.30 10.24
N GLU A 33 3.90 -12.72 11.47
CA GLU A 33 2.53 -13.09 11.85
C GLU A 33 1.56 -11.91 11.73
N THR A 34 2.03 -10.70 12.08
CA THR A 34 1.25 -9.48 11.95
C THR A 34 1.02 -9.14 10.49
N VAL A 35 2.07 -9.23 9.66
CA VAL A 35 1.95 -8.99 8.21
C VAL A 35 0.91 -9.91 7.60
N LYS A 36 0.97 -11.20 7.93
CA LYS A 36 0.00 -12.18 7.43
C LYS A 36 -1.44 -11.79 7.76
N LYS A 37 -1.69 -11.41 9.01
CA LYS A 37 -3.04 -10.99 9.46
C LYS A 37 -3.52 -9.75 8.71
N THR A 38 -2.63 -8.78 8.47
CA THR A 38 -3.01 -7.56 7.77
C THR A 38 -3.39 -7.84 6.32
N VAL A 39 -2.65 -8.72 5.65
CA VAL A 39 -2.95 -9.10 4.27
C VAL A 39 -4.31 -9.81 4.17
N GLU A 40 -4.59 -10.71 5.08
CA GLU A 40 -5.84 -11.46 5.11
C GLU A 40 -7.08 -10.57 5.27
N LYS A 41 -6.92 -9.41 5.90
CA LYS A 41 -8.05 -8.53 6.25
C LYS A 41 -8.08 -7.23 5.44
N SER A 42 -7.30 -7.15 4.37
CA SER A 42 -7.15 -5.91 3.61
C SER A 42 -7.25 -6.17 2.12
N LEU A 43 -7.50 -5.10 1.38
CA LEU A 43 -7.35 -5.10 -0.07
C LEU A 43 -5.88 -4.81 -0.37
N CYS A 44 -5.22 -5.69 -1.09
CA CYS A 44 -3.78 -5.61 -1.35
C CYS A 44 -3.46 -5.67 -2.83
N TYR A 45 -2.48 -4.85 -3.23
CA TYR A 45 -1.90 -4.91 -4.57
C TYR A 45 -0.40 -5.17 -4.45
N PHE A 46 0.09 -6.11 -5.25
CA PHE A 46 1.49 -6.55 -5.25
C PHE A 46 2.13 -6.23 -6.59
N ALA A 47 3.27 -5.57 -6.59
CA ALA A 47 4.02 -5.29 -7.81
C ALA A 47 5.24 -6.22 -7.90
N TYR A 48 5.40 -6.85 -9.04
CA TYR A 48 6.49 -7.80 -9.31
C TYR A 48 7.32 -7.37 -10.52
N ASP A 49 8.64 -7.42 -10.37
CA ASP A 49 9.55 -7.37 -11.52
C ASP A 49 9.41 -8.72 -12.24
N THR A 50 8.87 -8.70 -13.47
CA THR A 50 8.59 -9.94 -14.21
C THR A 50 9.84 -10.56 -14.80
N ASP A 51 10.92 -9.78 -14.98
CA ASP A 51 12.18 -10.31 -15.50
C ASP A 51 12.91 -11.12 -14.42
N LYS A 52 12.80 -10.69 -13.16
CA LYS A 52 13.49 -11.34 -12.02
C LYS A 52 12.56 -12.14 -11.12
N ASN A 53 11.26 -12.12 -11.42
CA ASN A 53 10.24 -12.75 -10.57
C ASN A 53 10.38 -12.33 -9.10
N LYS A 54 10.48 -11.01 -8.87
CA LYS A 54 10.77 -10.43 -7.56
C LYS A 54 9.66 -9.47 -7.13
N LEU A 55 9.24 -9.55 -5.87
CA LEU A 55 8.33 -8.58 -5.27
C LEU A 55 9.07 -7.25 -5.09
N ILE A 56 8.56 -6.18 -5.70
CA ILE A 56 9.21 -4.87 -5.70
C ILE A 56 8.34 -3.74 -5.16
N GLY A 57 7.06 -4.00 -4.92
CA GLY A 57 6.18 -2.98 -4.40
C GLY A 57 4.90 -3.58 -3.82
N PHE A 58 4.23 -2.79 -2.99
CA PHE A 58 3.03 -3.23 -2.28
C PHE A 58 2.16 -2.03 -1.94
N ALA A 59 0.85 -2.22 -1.98
CA ALA A 59 -0.14 -1.24 -1.55
C ALA A 59 -1.25 -1.95 -0.79
N ARG A 60 -1.68 -1.38 0.33
CA ARG A 60 -2.71 -1.99 1.18
C ARG A 60 -3.72 -0.95 1.64
N ALA A 61 -5.00 -1.32 1.56
CA ALA A 61 -6.08 -0.51 2.09
C ALA A 61 -6.99 -1.36 2.98
N ILE A 62 -7.37 -0.80 4.13
CA ILE A 62 -8.39 -1.35 5.00
C ILE A 62 -9.72 -0.73 4.57
N THR A 63 -10.76 -1.53 4.33
CA THR A 63 -12.01 -1.00 3.79
C THR A 63 -13.19 -1.92 4.06
N ASP A 64 -14.37 -1.31 4.18
CA ASP A 64 -15.65 -2.02 4.17
C ASP A 64 -16.27 -2.06 2.76
N TYR A 65 -15.57 -1.51 1.76
CA TYR A 65 -16.02 -1.42 0.36
C TYR A 65 -17.29 -0.56 0.15
N THR A 66 -17.75 0.12 1.19
CA THR A 66 -19.02 0.85 1.15
C THR A 66 -18.88 2.29 1.59
N THR A 67 -18.21 2.55 2.71
CA THR A 67 -18.14 3.89 3.29
C THR A 67 -16.80 4.57 3.16
N ASN A 68 -15.72 3.88 3.48
CA ASN A 68 -14.38 4.45 3.48
C ASN A 68 -13.34 3.39 3.18
N TYR A 69 -12.16 3.83 2.75
CA TYR A 69 -10.96 3.02 2.81
C TYR A 69 -9.84 3.81 3.50
N TYR A 70 -8.97 3.10 4.19
CA TYR A 70 -7.78 3.67 4.81
C TYR A 70 -6.56 3.12 4.07
N LEU A 71 -5.86 3.99 3.36
CA LEU A 71 -4.66 3.65 2.61
C LEU A 71 -3.49 3.62 3.60
N CYS A 72 -2.92 2.46 3.88
CA CYS A 72 -2.01 2.33 5.01
C CYS A 72 -0.59 1.90 4.69
N ASP A 73 -0.36 1.06 3.70
CA ASP A 73 1.01 0.64 3.36
C ASP A 73 1.24 0.81 1.86
N ILE A 74 2.02 1.81 1.49
CA ILE A 74 2.49 1.99 0.10
C ILE A 74 4.00 1.95 0.17
N ILE A 75 4.60 0.96 -0.45
CA ILE A 75 6.05 0.81 -0.42
C ILE A 75 6.58 0.29 -1.75
N VAL A 76 7.75 0.79 -2.14
CA VAL A 76 8.50 0.33 -3.32
C VAL A 76 9.92 0.01 -2.86
N ASP A 77 10.45 -1.10 -3.35
CA ASP A 77 11.84 -1.49 -3.11
C ASP A 77 12.76 -0.35 -3.53
N GLU A 78 13.72 -0.03 -2.68
CA GLU A 78 14.64 1.11 -2.86
C GLU A 78 15.31 1.10 -4.24
N GLU A 79 15.71 -0.07 -4.73
CA GLU A 79 16.37 -0.19 -6.03
C GLU A 79 15.44 0.10 -7.21
N TYR A 80 14.12 0.13 -6.97
CA TYR A 80 13.12 0.33 -8.01
C TYR A 80 12.41 1.69 -7.90
N ARG A 81 12.85 2.55 -6.99
CA ARG A 81 12.26 3.90 -6.84
C ARG A 81 12.60 4.79 -8.02
N GLY A 82 11.78 5.81 -8.24
CA GLY A 82 11.96 6.74 -9.36
C GLY A 82 11.52 6.21 -10.71
N LYS A 83 10.84 5.08 -10.77
CA LYS A 83 10.35 4.44 -12.00
C LYS A 83 8.83 4.50 -12.16
N GLY A 84 8.13 5.20 -11.26
CA GLY A 84 6.68 5.34 -11.35
C GLY A 84 5.87 4.17 -10.79
N ILE A 85 6.51 3.21 -10.13
CA ILE A 85 5.82 2.03 -9.58
C ILE A 85 4.88 2.41 -8.44
N GLY A 86 5.33 3.27 -7.53
CA GLY A 86 4.50 3.77 -6.42
C GLY A 86 3.28 4.52 -6.93
N LYS A 87 3.46 5.38 -7.93
CA LYS A 87 2.37 6.09 -8.58
C LYS A 87 1.36 5.10 -9.17
N LYS A 88 1.84 4.09 -9.87
CA LYS A 88 0.97 3.09 -10.50
C LYS A 88 0.22 2.25 -9.48
N LEU A 89 0.86 1.91 -8.37
CA LEU A 89 0.20 1.20 -7.25
C LEU A 89 -0.96 2.02 -6.69
N VAL A 90 -0.72 3.29 -6.40
CA VAL A 90 -1.77 4.18 -5.86
C VAL A 90 -2.90 4.35 -6.88
N GLU A 91 -2.57 4.65 -8.13
CA GLU A 91 -3.57 4.80 -9.19
C GLU A 91 -4.44 3.54 -9.33
N THR A 92 -3.81 2.38 -9.32
CA THR A 92 -4.51 1.11 -9.45
C THR A 92 -5.46 0.88 -8.27
N LEU A 93 -5.00 1.16 -7.06
CA LEU A 93 -5.80 0.95 -5.86
C LEU A 93 -6.99 1.91 -5.79
N ILE A 94 -6.77 3.21 -5.96
CA ILE A 94 -7.86 4.20 -5.83
C ILE A 94 -8.89 4.12 -6.96
N ASN A 95 -8.51 3.55 -8.09
CA ASN A 95 -9.41 3.32 -9.23
C ASN A 95 -9.96 1.89 -9.27
N ASP A 96 -9.69 1.09 -8.24
CA ASP A 96 -10.32 -0.22 -8.10
C ASP A 96 -11.84 -0.04 -8.18
N GLU A 97 -12.53 -0.94 -8.91
CA GLU A 97 -13.97 -0.82 -9.12
C GLU A 97 -14.78 -0.76 -7.83
N ASP A 98 -14.26 -1.36 -6.75
CA ASP A 98 -14.91 -1.36 -5.45
C ASP A 98 -14.58 -0.13 -4.61
N LEU A 99 -13.57 0.66 -4.96
CA LEU A 99 -13.12 1.81 -4.17
C LEU A 99 -13.31 3.16 -4.84
N VAL A 100 -13.49 3.19 -6.15
CA VAL A 100 -13.51 4.45 -6.92
C VAL A 100 -14.59 5.43 -6.46
N HIS A 101 -15.67 4.94 -5.89
CA HIS A 101 -16.78 5.75 -5.38
C HIS A 101 -16.80 5.84 -3.84
N VAL A 102 -15.74 5.39 -3.18
CA VAL A 102 -15.63 5.33 -1.73
C VAL A 102 -14.62 6.37 -1.25
N ARG A 103 -14.91 7.02 -0.11
CA ARG A 103 -14.01 8.00 0.46
C ARG A 103 -12.69 7.35 0.90
N GLY A 104 -11.57 7.93 0.50
CA GLY A 104 -10.25 7.48 0.92
C GLY A 104 -9.65 8.39 1.99
N LEU A 105 -9.00 7.80 2.97
CA LEU A 105 -8.27 8.48 4.04
C LEU A 105 -6.86 7.93 4.10
N LEU A 106 -5.91 8.75 4.52
CA LEU A 106 -4.55 8.29 4.79
C LEU A 106 -3.87 9.22 5.80
N ILE A 107 -2.80 8.71 6.40
CA ILE A 107 -1.92 9.49 7.27
C ILE A 107 -0.53 9.42 6.64
N THR A 108 0.09 10.57 6.41
CA THR A 108 1.44 10.64 5.87
C THR A 108 2.24 11.70 6.59
N LYS A 109 3.49 11.38 6.90
CA LYS A 109 4.43 12.30 7.54
C LYS A 109 5.16 13.15 6.50
N ASP A 110 5.51 12.57 5.37
CA ASP A 110 6.47 13.16 4.42
C ASP A 110 6.09 13.04 2.94
N ALA A 111 4.90 12.52 2.62
CA ALA A 111 4.50 12.27 1.23
C ALA A 111 3.24 13.03 0.80
N LYS A 112 2.92 14.15 1.45
CA LYS A 112 1.71 14.92 1.13
C LYS A 112 1.65 15.32 -0.34
N LYS A 113 2.74 15.84 -0.90
CA LYS A 113 2.78 16.26 -2.31
C LYS A 113 2.53 15.11 -3.26
N PHE A 114 3.04 13.93 -2.92
CA PHE A 114 2.80 12.73 -3.72
C PHE A 114 1.31 12.39 -3.77
N TYR A 115 0.64 12.39 -2.61
CA TYR A 115 -0.78 12.02 -2.54
C TYR A 115 -1.72 13.12 -3.06
N GLU A 116 -1.31 14.39 -3.02
CA GLU A 116 -2.09 15.48 -3.60
C GLU A 116 -2.33 15.27 -5.09
N LYS A 117 -1.41 14.63 -5.80
CA LYS A 117 -1.55 14.32 -7.22
C LYS A 117 -2.74 13.41 -7.53
N PHE A 118 -3.22 12.69 -6.52
CA PHE A 118 -4.34 11.74 -6.64
C PHE A 118 -5.64 12.29 -6.07
N GLY A 119 -5.67 13.57 -5.68
CA GLY A 119 -6.86 14.20 -5.14
C GLY A 119 -6.98 14.17 -3.62
N PHE A 120 -5.99 13.66 -2.91
CA PHE A 120 -5.98 13.75 -1.45
C PHE A 120 -5.62 15.17 -1.02
N TYR A 121 -6.23 15.63 0.07
CA TYR A 121 -5.97 16.95 0.63
C TYR A 121 -5.97 16.89 2.15
N ASN A 122 -5.36 17.90 2.80
CA ASN A 122 -5.32 17.97 4.25
C ASN A 122 -6.71 18.20 4.83
N LYS A 123 -7.07 17.41 5.84
CA LYS A 123 -8.26 17.59 6.63
C LYS A 123 -7.88 17.88 8.07
N GLU A 124 -8.35 19.02 8.61
CA GLU A 124 -7.98 19.46 9.95
C GLU A 124 -8.76 18.75 11.06
N ASP A 125 -9.87 18.12 10.72
CA ASP A 125 -10.77 17.49 11.68
C ASP A 125 -10.52 15.98 11.85
N VAL A 126 -9.30 15.55 11.59
CA VAL A 126 -8.89 14.16 11.81
C VAL A 126 -8.34 14.02 13.23
N MET A 127 -8.76 12.96 13.92
CA MET A 127 -8.31 12.66 15.29
C MET A 127 -7.76 11.24 15.33
N GLN A 128 -6.73 11.01 16.14
CA GLN A 128 -6.08 9.72 16.32
C GLN A 128 -6.03 9.36 17.80
N LYS A 129 -6.26 8.08 18.09
CA LYS A 129 -6.05 7.52 19.43
C LYS A 129 -4.96 6.46 19.31
N ASP A 130 -3.90 6.59 20.09
CA ASP A 130 -2.81 5.63 20.10
C ASP A 130 -3.22 4.33 20.81
N LYS A 131 -2.59 3.25 20.40
CA LYS A 131 -2.76 1.97 21.09
C LYS A 131 -2.15 2.03 22.50
N LYS A 132 -2.68 1.25 23.42
CA LYS A 132 -2.14 1.14 24.77
C LYS A 132 -0.79 0.46 24.77
#